data_9fcaa97f6b6b16533682a6790dd50a7f
#
_entry.id   9fcaa97f6b6b16533682a6790dd50a7f
#
_cell.length_a   1.000
_cell.length_b   1.000
_cell.length_c   1.000
_cell.angle_alpha   90.00
_cell.angle_beta   90.00
_cell.angle_gamma   90.00
#
_symmetry.space_group_name_H-M   'P 1'
#
loop_
_entity.id
_entity.type
_entity.pdbx_description
1 polymer ?
#
loop_
_entity_poly.entity_id
_entity_poly.type
_entity_poly.pdbx_seq_one_letter_code
_entity_poly.pdbx_strand_id
1 'polypeptide(L)'
;MAVAGEITVRERIQFASGDFFVGGGASLLSVLYLIFLTDVVKLAPGLAGTAVLVAKLWDAVNDPLTGSISDRVRTRWGRRRPFIFVGALLLVPVMALFWLPDPPPASQVGLAVWAALTYIAYNTVQTVVSVPYSSLSTEVSADFDQRNKVNVLRLLFSRVASAGTTLLAARLFEDYRHGRLELGELYLVIVLGFGGVFALIMLGVALFTRERVPAPARVEPFTLAGFLAPLRLSPYRRLLGMYLCQALAFDVITATVMYYTLYVVTGVSSQVLLGIFIAVNVLAFPVVNVLVGRVDKHRIYRTLLPIAVAMVFVVALFPRGANPVLLYAATVVMAVGFVGAQLMSWVMFPDVLDAAELATGQRNAGGFTGLMTFIRGLATALTIQLVALVLQLTGYRAPVGTEVVAQPEAVQWGIRLTLLVAVAVLLSLGWWIARRYPLTLARCRAMQDELAARRGGAPASVG
;
A
#
# COMPACT_ATOMS: atom_id res chain seq x y z
N MET A 1 22.74 15.30 28.10
CA MET A 1 21.76 14.74 29.08
C MET A 1 20.42 14.67 28.35
N ALA A 2 20.04 13.49 27.87
CA ALA A 2 18.73 13.27 27.28
C ALA A 2 17.75 13.01 28.43
N VAL A 3 16.77 13.88 28.59
CA VAL A 3 15.64 13.63 29.49
C VAL A 3 14.85 12.49 28.89
N ALA A 4 14.98 11.31 29.45
CA ALA A 4 14.14 10.15 29.17
C ALA A 4 12.74 10.43 29.75
N GLY A 5 11.98 11.29 29.07
CA GLY A 5 10.59 11.52 29.40
C GLY A 5 9.74 10.45 28.73
N GLU A 6 8.85 9.82 29.47
CA GLU A 6 7.84 8.93 28.90
C GLU A 6 7.02 9.66 27.82
N ILE A 7 6.68 8.94 26.74
CA ILE A 7 5.78 9.48 25.72
C ILE A 7 4.38 9.55 26.31
N THR A 8 3.80 10.74 26.35
CA THR A 8 2.42 10.92 26.81
C THR A 8 1.44 10.24 25.84
N VAL A 9 0.27 9.82 26.35
CA VAL A 9 -0.79 9.24 25.51
C VAL A 9 -1.18 10.19 24.36
N ARG A 10 -1.25 11.49 24.64
CA ARG A 10 -1.57 12.51 23.65
C ARG A 10 -0.52 12.56 22.53
N GLU A 11 0.76 12.57 22.86
CA GLU A 11 1.85 12.58 21.88
C GLU A 11 1.87 11.27 21.07
N ARG A 12 1.58 10.14 21.71
CA ARG A 12 1.47 8.84 21.03
C ARG A 12 0.36 8.83 19.99
N ILE A 13 -0.84 9.31 20.34
CA ILE A 13 -1.97 9.43 19.42
C ILE A 13 -1.63 10.42 18.29
N GLN A 14 -1.09 11.58 18.64
CA GLN A 14 -0.69 12.61 17.67
C GLN A 14 0.34 12.10 16.66
N PHE A 15 1.36 11.37 17.13
CA PHE A 15 2.34 10.77 16.23
C PHE A 15 1.72 9.67 15.37
N ALA A 16 0.97 8.76 15.98
CA ALA A 16 0.35 7.64 15.26
C ALA A 16 -0.67 8.10 14.20
N SER A 17 -1.34 9.24 14.43
CA SER A 17 -2.30 9.80 13.46
C SER A 17 -1.67 10.14 12.11
N GLY A 18 -0.34 10.34 12.03
CA GLY A 18 0.37 10.54 10.76
C GLY A 18 0.18 9.40 9.76
N ASP A 19 -0.13 8.20 10.23
CA ASP A 19 -0.45 7.06 9.36
C ASP A 19 -1.79 7.21 8.62
N PHE A 20 -2.65 8.20 8.96
CA PHE A 20 -3.79 8.59 8.13
C PHE A 20 -3.33 9.07 6.75
N PHE A 21 -2.25 9.83 6.68
CA PHE A 21 -1.66 10.23 5.40
C PHE A 21 -1.05 9.05 4.66
N VAL A 22 -0.25 8.22 5.35
CA VAL A 22 0.48 7.11 4.70
C VAL A 22 -0.49 6.07 4.14
N GLY A 23 -1.45 5.61 4.93
CA GLY A 23 -2.44 4.62 4.51
C GLY A 23 -3.54 5.21 3.62
N GLY A 24 -4.07 6.38 3.98
CA GLY A 24 -5.14 7.04 3.25
C GLY A 24 -4.70 7.55 1.87
N GLY A 25 -3.56 8.22 1.79
CA GLY A 25 -3.02 8.71 0.52
C GLY A 25 -2.75 7.60 -0.48
N ALA A 26 -2.14 6.49 -0.05
CA ALA A 26 -1.93 5.32 -0.91
C ALA A 26 -3.25 4.73 -1.42
N SER A 27 -4.27 4.66 -0.56
CA SER A 27 -5.59 4.14 -0.94
C SER A 27 -6.32 5.04 -1.91
N LEU A 28 -6.25 6.36 -1.73
CA LEU A 28 -6.84 7.33 -2.64
C LEU A 28 -6.30 7.17 -4.07
N LEU A 29 -4.98 7.05 -4.21
CA LEU A 29 -4.34 6.82 -5.51
C LEU A 29 -4.72 5.47 -6.12
N SER A 30 -4.68 4.42 -5.33
CA SER A 30 -4.97 3.05 -5.80
C SER A 30 -6.38 2.91 -6.36
N VAL A 31 -7.36 3.59 -5.75
CA VAL A 31 -8.77 3.48 -6.15
C VAL A 31 -9.13 4.43 -7.27
N LEU A 32 -8.68 5.69 -7.19
CA LEU A 32 -9.20 6.74 -8.06
C LEU A 32 -8.25 7.20 -9.17
N TYR A 33 -6.92 7.11 -8.99
CA TYR A 33 -6.05 7.89 -9.87
C TYR A 33 -6.10 7.43 -11.33
N LEU A 34 -6.10 6.13 -11.60
CA LEU A 34 -6.18 5.65 -12.98
C LEU A 34 -7.50 6.05 -13.66
N ILE A 35 -8.64 5.83 -12.97
CA ILE A 35 -9.94 6.19 -13.54
C ILE A 35 -10.13 7.71 -13.64
N PHE A 36 -9.52 8.48 -12.74
CA PHE A 36 -9.50 9.94 -12.84
C PHE A 36 -8.76 10.38 -14.12
N LEU A 37 -7.59 9.83 -14.40
CA LEU A 37 -6.84 10.15 -15.62
C LEU A 37 -7.61 9.76 -16.89
N THR A 38 -8.28 8.62 -16.91
CA THR A 38 -9.00 8.13 -18.10
C THR A 38 -10.36 8.77 -18.30
N ASP A 39 -11.13 8.93 -17.21
CA ASP A 39 -12.53 9.35 -17.27
C ASP A 39 -12.75 10.84 -17.07
N VAL A 40 -11.87 11.51 -16.31
CA VAL A 40 -11.96 12.95 -16.04
C VAL A 40 -11.01 13.73 -16.95
N VAL A 41 -9.70 13.43 -16.88
CA VAL A 41 -8.67 14.12 -17.68
C VAL A 41 -8.71 13.71 -19.15
N LYS A 42 -9.38 12.59 -19.49
CA LYS A 42 -9.49 12.06 -20.87
C LYS A 42 -8.14 11.63 -21.47
N LEU A 43 -7.19 11.24 -20.64
CA LEU A 43 -5.91 10.70 -21.05
C LEU A 43 -6.08 9.26 -21.54
N ALA A 44 -5.49 8.92 -22.68
CA ALA A 44 -5.50 7.55 -23.19
C ALA A 44 -4.93 6.57 -22.13
N PRO A 45 -5.60 5.43 -21.87
CA PRO A 45 -5.25 4.56 -20.75
C PRO A 45 -3.79 4.13 -20.70
N GLY A 46 -3.20 3.74 -21.84
CA GLY A 46 -1.78 3.34 -21.89
C GLY A 46 -0.81 4.48 -21.53
N LEU A 47 -1.13 5.73 -21.93
CA LEU A 47 -0.35 6.90 -21.54
C LEU A 47 -0.54 7.20 -20.04
N ALA A 48 -1.75 7.03 -19.50
CA ALA A 48 -2.02 7.19 -18.08
C ALA A 48 -1.20 6.19 -17.25
N GLY A 49 -1.20 4.91 -17.61
CA GLY A 49 -0.37 3.90 -16.96
C GLY A 49 1.13 4.19 -17.08
N THR A 50 1.58 4.68 -18.25
CA THR A 50 2.99 5.06 -18.46
C THR A 50 3.40 6.22 -17.56
N ALA A 51 2.55 7.23 -17.40
CA ALA A 51 2.80 8.34 -16.48
C ALA A 51 2.95 7.85 -15.02
N VAL A 52 2.08 6.92 -14.59
CA VAL A 52 2.17 6.28 -13.26
C VAL A 52 3.48 5.50 -13.12
N LEU A 53 3.85 4.71 -14.14
CA LEU A 53 5.08 3.90 -14.13
C LEU A 53 6.33 4.78 -14.01
N VAL A 54 6.43 5.85 -14.80
CA VAL A 54 7.56 6.80 -14.76
C VAL A 54 7.67 7.44 -13.38
N ALA A 55 6.55 7.87 -12.80
CA ALA A 55 6.56 8.48 -11.47
C ALA A 55 6.96 7.47 -10.37
N LYS A 56 6.59 6.19 -10.51
CA LYS A 56 7.00 5.14 -9.55
C LYS A 56 8.46 4.73 -9.70
N LEU A 57 9.04 4.82 -10.91
CA LEU A 57 10.48 4.66 -11.09
C LEU A 57 11.26 5.79 -10.40
N TRP A 58 10.70 6.99 -10.34
CA TRP A 58 11.29 8.10 -9.57
C TRP A 58 11.37 7.81 -8.08
N ASP A 59 10.38 7.15 -7.49
CA ASP A 59 10.40 6.76 -6.06
C ASP A 59 11.64 5.94 -5.71
N ALA A 60 12.10 5.09 -6.64
CA ALA A 60 13.29 4.26 -6.46
C ALA A 60 14.56 5.07 -6.17
N VAL A 61 14.63 6.29 -6.69
CA VAL A 61 15.75 7.22 -6.49
C VAL A 61 15.46 8.18 -5.35
N ASN A 62 14.22 8.67 -5.29
CA ASN A 62 13.80 9.71 -4.36
C ASN A 62 13.79 9.23 -2.89
N ASP A 63 13.36 7.99 -2.62
CA ASP A 63 13.27 7.46 -1.25
C ASP A 63 14.64 7.34 -0.57
N PRO A 64 15.68 6.71 -1.16
CA PRO A 64 17.02 6.67 -0.60
C PRO A 64 17.67 8.05 -0.48
N LEU A 65 17.42 8.91 -1.47
CA LEU A 65 17.96 10.27 -1.48
C LEU A 65 17.41 11.08 -0.31
N THR A 66 16.11 11.13 -0.15
CA THR A 66 15.43 11.82 0.96
C THR A 66 15.86 11.25 2.31
N GLY A 67 15.96 9.92 2.43
CA GLY A 67 16.47 9.26 3.61
C GLY A 67 17.86 9.77 3.98
N SER A 68 18.79 9.73 3.02
CA SER A 68 20.19 10.15 3.23
C SER A 68 20.34 11.65 3.54
N ILE A 69 19.54 12.50 2.91
CA ILE A 69 19.54 13.95 3.18
C ILE A 69 18.99 14.20 4.58
N SER A 70 17.86 13.60 4.94
CA SER A 70 17.25 13.81 6.26
C SER A 70 18.11 13.26 7.41
N ASP A 71 18.96 12.25 7.15
CA ASP A 71 19.91 11.74 8.13
C ASP A 71 21.05 12.71 8.46
N ARG A 72 21.43 13.53 7.49
CA ARG A 72 22.58 14.48 7.60
C ARG A 72 22.18 15.84 8.17
N VAL A 73 20.95 16.25 7.96
CA VAL A 73 20.48 17.57 8.41
C VAL A 73 20.43 17.63 9.94
N ARG A 74 20.91 18.76 10.48
CA ARG A 74 20.89 19.06 11.93
C ARG A 74 20.25 20.41 12.12
N THR A 75 19.10 20.45 12.78
CA THR A 75 18.43 21.71 13.11
C THR A 75 18.05 21.75 14.60
N ARG A 76 17.73 22.95 15.09
CA ARG A 76 17.19 23.14 16.45
C ARG A 76 15.84 22.43 16.69
N TRP A 77 15.12 22.05 15.61
CA TRP A 77 13.86 21.34 15.68
C TRP A 77 14.03 19.81 15.61
N GLY A 78 15.27 19.33 15.48
CA GLY A 78 15.59 17.94 15.15
C GLY A 78 16.02 17.78 13.70
N ARG A 79 16.15 16.52 13.26
CA ARG A 79 16.58 16.19 11.89
C ARG A 79 15.42 15.79 10.98
N ARG A 80 14.34 15.22 11.52
CA ARG A 80 13.19 14.70 10.76
C ARG A 80 12.05 15.70 10.63
N ARG A 81 11.76 16.40 11.73
CA ARG A 81 10.60 17.30 11.83
C ARG A 81 10.57 18.42 10.79
N PRO A 82 11.68 19.08 10.41
CA PRO A 82 11.67 20.11 9.37
C PRO A 82 11.20 19.59 8.01
N PHE A 83 11.57 18.37 7.63
CA PHE A 83 11.13 17.75 6.38
C PHE A 83 9.62 17.48 6.41
N ILE A 84 9.10 16.89 7.49
CA ILE A 84 7.67 16.65 7.66
C ILE A 84 6.90 17.98 7.60
N PHE A 85 7.40 19.01 8.23
CA PHE A 85 6.76 20.34 8.26
C PHE A 85 6.69 20.96 6.85
N VAL A 86 7.81 21.03 6.14
CA VAL A 86 7.86 21.60 4.78
C VAL A 86 7.01 20.76 3.81
N GLY A 87 7.13 19.43 3.88
CA GLY A 87 6.34 18.54 3.04
C GLY A 87 4.84 18.66 3.31
N ALA A 88 4.41 18.83 4.56
CA ALA A 88 3.02 19.03 4.91
C ALA A 88 2.44 20.35 4.34
N LEU A 89 3.24 21.44 4.33
CA LEU A 89 2.83 22.70 3.70
C LEU A 89 2.72 22.59 2.17
N LEU A 90 3.57 21.78 1.55
CA LEU A 90 3.57 21.56 0.10
C LEU A 90 2.50 20.55 -0.35
N LEU A 91 1.90 19.78 0.56
CA LEU A 91 0.99 18.70 0.21
C LEU A 91 -0.26 19.20 -0.51
N VAL A 92 -0.92 20.24 0.02
CA VAL A 92 -2.15 20.79 -0.58
C VAL A 92 -1.89 21.38 -1.97
N PRO A 93 -0.92 22.30 -2.18
CA PRO A 93 -0.66 22.84 -3.51
C PRO A 93 -0.22 21.77 -4.53
N VAL A 94 0.53 20.76 -4.11
CA VAL A 94 0.90 19.67 -5.02
C VAL A 94 -0.30 18.77 -5.32
N MET A 95 -1.16 18.49 -4.37
CA MET A 95 -2.42 17.77 -4.64
C MET A 95 -3.34 18.56 -5.56
N ALA A 96 -3.37 19.88 -5.46
CA ALA A 96 -4.15 20.73 -6.35
C ALA A 96 -3.68 20.59 -7.82
N LEU A 97 -2.39 20.55 -8.06
CA LEU A 97 -1.84 20.32 -9.40
C LEU A 97 -2.05 18.87 -9.88
N PHE A 98 -1.87 17.91 -8.99
CA PHE A 98 -1.92 16.49 -9.28
C PHE A 98 -3.34 15.99 -9.63
N TRP A 99 -4.35 16.54 -8.98
CA TRP A 99 -5.77 16.20 -9.20
C TRP A 99 -6.49 17.22 -10.07
N LEU A 100 -5.77 18.09 -10.80
CA LEU A 100 -6.40 19.09 -11.65
C LEU A 100 -7.22 18.40 -12.76
N PRO A 101 -8.54 18.65 -12.83
CA PRO A 101 -9.42 17.93 -13.76
C PRO A 101 -9.30 18.39 -15.21
N ASP A 102 -8.90 19.65 -15.42
CA ASP A 102 -8.70 20.26 -16.74
C ASP A 102 -7.30 20.87 -16.83
N PRO A 103 -6.26 20.04 -17.03
CA PRO A 103 -4.89 20.52 -17.14
C PRO A 103 -4.65 21.28 -18.46
N PRO A 104 -3.70 22.26 -18.46
CA PRO A 104 -3.49 23.15 -19.61
C PRO A 104 -3.15 22.47 -20.96
N PRO A 105 -2.42 21.32 -21.00
CA PRO A 105 -2.06 20.73 -22.29
C PRO A 105 -3.27 20.12 -23.02
N ALA A 106 -3.46 20.50 -24.30
CA ALA A 106 -4.52 19.96 -25.12
C ALA A 106 -4.18 18.64 -25.84
N SER A 107 -2.90 18.29 -25.96
CA SER A 107 -2.47 17.06 -26.65
C SER A 107 -2.34 15.89 -25.68
N GLN A 108 -2.59 14.65 -26.17
CA GLN A 108 -2.47 13.43 -25.36
C GLN A 108 -1.05 13.26 -24.79
N VAL A 109 -0.01 13.59 -25.54
CA VAL A 109 1.37 13.55 -25.08
C VAL A 109 1.62 14.62 -23.99
N GLY A 110 1.10 15.84 -24.22
CA GLY A 110 1.18 16.92 -23.22
C GLY A 110 0.49 16.55 -21.91
N LEU A 111 -0.71 15.96 -21.97
CA LEU A 111 -1.43 15.45 -20.81
C LEU A 111 -0.65 14.34 -20.08
N ALA A 112 -0.03 13.42 -20.83
CA ALA A 112 0.80 12.37 -20.24
C ALA A 112 2.03 12.94 -19.53
N VAL A 113 2.70 13.91 -20.13
CA VAL A 113 3.85 14.61 -19.51
C VAL A 113 3.39 15.38 -18.27
N TRP A 114 2.27 16.09 -18.34
CA TRP A 114 1.66 16.77 -17.19
C TRP A 114 1.38 15.79 -16.04
N ALA A 115 0.68 14.68 -16.34
CA ALA A 115 0.37 13.65 -15.36
C ALA A 115 1.64 13.05 -14.73
N ALA A 116 2.67 12.75 -15.52
CA ALA A 116 3.94 12.25 -15.02
C ALA A 116 4.66 13.27 -14.12
N LEU A 117 4.76 14.53 -14.53
CA LEU A 117 5.45 15.57 -13.77
C LEU A 117 4.73 15.90 -12.46
N THR A 118 3.41 16.03 -12.48
CA THR A 118 2.62 16.29 -11.27
C THR A 118 2.63 15.10 -10.32
N TYR A 119 2.65 13.87 -10.84
CA TYR A 119 2.83 12.68 -10.02
C TYR A 119 4.23 12.58 -9.42
N ILE A 120 5.29 12.90 -10.18
CA ILE A 120 6.66 13.00 -9.65
C ILE A 120 6.72 14.04 -8.53
N ALA A 121 6.11 15.21 -8.72
CA ALA A 121 6.05 16.25 -7.70
C ALA A 121 5.31 15.76 -6.44
N TYR A 122 4.15 15.12 -6.60
CA TYR A 122 3.39 14.51 -5.50
C TYR A 122 4.22 13.47 -4.76
N ASN A 123 4.84 12.52 -5.48
CA ASN A 123 5.68 11.49 -4.88
C ASN A 123 6.87 12.09 -4.14
N THR A 124 7.49 13.15 -4.68
CA THR A 124 8.59 13.84 -4.00
C THR A 124 8.14 14.42 -2.67
N VAL A 125 7.02 15.14 -2.63
CA VAL A 125 6.44 15.67 -1.39
C VAL A 125 6.02 14.54 -0.44
N GLN A 126 5.39 13.50 -0.96
CA GLN A 126 5.02 12.32 -0.18
C GLN A 126 6.24 11.68 0.49
N THR A 127 7.34 11.48 -0.24
CA THR A 127 8.58 10.90 0.27
C THR A 127 9.24 11.81 1.31
N VAL A 128 9.27 13.13 1.06
CA VAL A 128 9.79 14.13 2.02
C VAL A 128 9.03 14.10 3.35
N VAL A 129 7.76 13.70 3.35
CA VAL A 129 6.97 13.50 4.57
C VAL A 129 7.14 12.08 5.12
N SER A 130 6.92 11.05 4.29
CA SER A 130 6.74 9.67 4.74
C SER A 130 8.04 9.00 5.20
N VAL A 131 9.18 9.28 4.55
CA VAL A 131 10.47 8.68 4.91
C VAL A 131 10.97 9.21 6.25
N PRO A 132 11.04 10.54 6.51
CA PRO A 132 11.37 11.06 7.84
C PRO A 132 10.36 10.65 8.91
N TYR A 133 9.07 10.62 8.62
CA TYR A 133 8.03 10.17 9.54
C TYR A 133 8.21 8.69 9.94
N SER A 134 8.49 7.81 8.99
CA SER A 134 8.75 6.39 9.26
C SER A 134 10.01 6.20 10.09
N SER A 135 11.07 6.94 9.79
CA SER A 135 12.32 6.93 10.57
C SER A 135 12.10 7.44 11.99
N LEU A 136 11.31 8.51 12.15
CA LEU A 136 10.98 9.08 13.46
C LEU A 136 10.30 8.06 14.38
N SER A 137 9.61 7.04 13.85
CA SER A 137 8.98 5.98 14.64
C SER A 137 9.96 5.19 15.51
N THR A 138 11.22 5.15 15.16
CA THR A 138 12.29 4.51 15.94
C THR A 138 12.98 5.49 16.89
N GLU A 139 12.75 6.78 16.71
CA GLU A 139 13.43 7.88 17.40
C GLU A 139 12.55 8.57 18.46
N VAL A 140 11.24 8.27 18.49
CA VAL A 140 10.28 8.87 19.45
C VAL A 140 10.51 8.41 20.90
N SER A 141 11.11 7.23 21.11
CA SER A 141 11.47 6.71 22.44
C SER A 141 12.67 5.77 22.36
N ALA A 142 13.52 5.82 23.37
CA ALA A 142 14.55 4.81 23.60
C ALA A 142 13.97 3.50 24.17
N ASP A 143 12.82 3.57 24.84
CA ASP A 143 12.14 2.43 25.44
C ASP A 143 11.45 1.57 24.38
N PHE A 144 11.70 0.24 24.44
CA PHE A 144 11.16 -0.72 23.47
C PHE A 144 9.64 -0.86 23.54
N ASP A 145 9.07 -0.93 24.74
CA ASP A 145 7.62 -1.13 24.93
C ASP A 145 6.82 0.08 24.49
N GLN A 146 7.34 1.28 24.75
CA GLN A 146 6.71 2.51 24.28
C GLN A 146 6.73 2.60 22.75
N ARG A 147 7.86 2.25 22.11
CA ARG A 147 7.93 2.20 20.64
C ARG A 147 6.94 1.20 20.04
N ASN A 148 6.82 0.01 20.65
CA ASN A 148 5.86 -1.00 20.21
C ASN A 148 4.42 -0.49 20.30
N LYS A 149 4.05 0.12 21.43
CA LYS A 149 2.71 0.72 21.61
C LYS A 149 2.41 1.80 20.56
N VAL A 150 3.40 2.64 20.23
CA VAL A 150 3.28 3.65 19.18
C VAL A 150 3.08 2.97 17.80
N ASN A 151 3.91 1.98 17.46
CA ASN A 151 3.84 1.33 16.16
C ASN A 151 2.55 0.51 15.95
N VAL A 152 2.04 -0.14 17.01
CA VAL A 152 0.72 -0.81 16.96
C VAL A 152 -0.39 0.20 16.67
N LEU A 153 -0.37 1.36 17.35
CA LEU A 153 -1.35 2.41 17.14
C LEU A 153 -1.25 3.01 15.72
N ARG A 154 -0.04 3.22 15.19
CA ARG A 154 0.20 3.62 13.81
C ARG A 154 -0.45 2.67 12.81
N LEU A 155 -0.22 1.36 12.97
CA LEU A 155 -0.83 0.35 12.11
C LEU A 155 -2.36 0.39 12.14
N LEU A 156 -2.95 0.62 13.32
CA LEU A 156 -4.40 0.79 13.46
C LEU A 156 -4.89 2.01 12.69
N PHE A 157 -4.27 3.18 12.89
CA PHE A 157 -4.62 4.40 12.17
C PHE A 157 -4.46 4.23 10.66
N SER A 158 -3.38 3.60 10.19
CA SER A 158 -3.16 3.30 8.78
C SER A 158 -4.29 2.45 8.19
N ARG A 159 -4.75 1.41 8.90
CA ARG A 159 -5.85 0.54 8.47
C ARG A 159 -7.19 1.26 8.43
N VAL A 160 -7.50 2.04 9.47
CA VAL A 160 -8.73 2.84 9.53
C VAL A 160 -8.74 3.89 8.42
N ALA A 161 -7.62 4.58 8.22
CA ALA A 161 -7.48 5.58 7.16
C ALA A 161 -7.61 4.96 5.77
N SER A 162 -6.92 3.84 5.52
CA SER A 162 -7.01 3.12 4.24
C SER A 162 -8.44 2.70 3.94
N ALA A 163 -9.14 2.10 4.91
CA ALA A 163 -10.53 1.69 4.77
C ALA A 163 -11.46 2.89 4.52
N GLY A 164 -11.38 3.91 5.38
CA GLY A 164 -12.21 5.12 5.28
C GLY A 164 -11.99 5.87 3.96
N THR A 165 -10.73 6.06 3.56
CA THR A 165 -10.40 6.72 2.30
C THR A 165 -10.88 5.91 1.09
N THR A 166 -10.69 4.59 1.08
CA THR A 166 -11.16 3.72 0.00
C THR A 166 -12.67 3.85 -0.19
N LEU A 167 -13.45 3.74 0.90
CA LEU A 167 -14.91 3.78 0.84
C LEU A 167 -15.42 5.18 0.46
N LEU A 168 -14.83 6.23 1.04
CA LEU A 168 -15.23 7.60 0.74
C LEU A 168 -14.85 7.99 -0.68
N ALA A 169 -13.66 7.63 -1.14
CA ALA A 169 -13.21 7.88 -2.51
C ALA A 169 -14.11 7.20 -3.55
N ALA A 170 -14.44 5.91 -3.33
CA ALA A 170 -15.35 5.17 -4.20
C ALA A 170 -16.74 5.82 -4.22
N ARG A 171 -17.27 6.23 -3.05
CA ARG A 171 -18.56 6.90 -2.95
C ARG A 171 -18.60 8.24 -3.67
N LEU A 172 -17.58 9.08 -3.45
CA LEU A 172 -17.49 10.40 -4.11
C LEU A 172 -17.44 10.27 -5.64
N PHE A 173 -16.69 9.29 -6.14
CA PHE A 173 -16.62 9.06 -7.58
C PHE A 173 -17.94 8.51 -8.15
N GLU A 174 -18.64 7.62 -7.43
CA GLU A 174 -19.99 7.17 -7.79
C GLU A 174 -20.99 8.34 -7.80
N ASP A 175 -20.95 9.22 -6.79
CA ASP A 175 -21.83 10.40 -6.73
C ASP A 175 -21.54 11.38 -7.87
N TYR A 176 -20.27 11.62 -8.22
CA TYR A 176 -19.89 12.37 -9.41
C TYR A 176 -20.46 11.73 -10.70
N ARG A 177 -20.27 10.42 -10.87
CA ARG A 177 -20.75 9.70 -12.06
C ARG A 177 -22.26 9.68 -12.21
N HIS A 178 -23.01 9.77 -11.12
CA HIS A 178 -24.47 9.86 -11.13
C HIS A 178 -25.00 11.30 -11.17
N GLY A 179 -24.12 12.29 -11.34
CA GLY A 179 -24.49 13.71 -11.39
C GLY A 179 -24.98 14.28 -10.06
N ARG A 180 -24.71 13.60 -8.93
CA ARG A 180 -25.04 14.08 -7.58
C ARG A 180 -23.95 15.00 -6.99
N LEU A 181 -22.77 14.97 -7.58
CA LEU A 181 -21.62 15.79 -7.19
C LEU A 181 -21.03 16.43 -8.44
N GLU A 182 -20.76 17.72 -8.41
CA GLU A 182 -20.11 18.41 -9.54
C GLU A 182 -18.59 18.12 -9.57
N LEU A 183 -17.97 18.27 -10.75
CA LEU A 183 -16.54 18.06 -10.93
C LEU A 183 -15.70 18.99 -10.04
N GLY A 184 -16.11 20.25 -9.90
CA GLY A 184 -15.45 21.21 -9.01
C GLY A 184 -15.55 20.82 -7.55
N GLU A 185 -16.68 20.30 -7.11
CA GLU A 185 -16.87 19.80 -5.74
C GLU A 185 -16.02 18.56 -5.47
N LEU A 186 -16.00 17.59 -6.41
CA LEU A 186 -15.13 16.41 -6.31
C LEU A 186 -13.66 16.82 -6.16
N TYR A 187 -13.20 17.76 -7.00
CA TYR A 187 -11.85 18.30 -6.93
C TYR A 187 -11.55 18.94 -5.56
N LEU A 188 -12.43 19.80 -5.07
CA LEU A 188 -12.26 20.47 -3.77
C LEU A 188 -12.25 19.47 -2.61
N VAL A 189 -13.10 18.44 -2.63
CA VAL A 189 -13.11 17.40 -1.60
C VAL A 189 -11.82 16.59 -1.63
N ILE A 190 -11.28 16.29 -2.82
CA ILE A 190 -10.00 15.58 -2.92
C ILE A 190 -8.85 16.46 -2.41
N VAL A 191 -8.78 17.71 -2.82
CA VAL A 191 -7.65 18.60 -2.49
C VAL A 191 -7.72 19.12 -1.07
N LEU A 192 -8.84 19.69 -0.67
CA LEU A 192 -9.01 20.32 0.66
C LEU A 192 -9.49 19.31 1.70
N GLY A 193 -10.41 18.42 1.34
CA GLY A 193 -10.90 17.37 2.24
C GLY A 193 -9.81 16.38 2.59
N PHE A 194 -9.30 15.61 1.62
CA PHE A 194 -8.23 14.66 1.89
C PHE A 194 -6.88 15.36 2.08
N GLY A 195 -6.46 16.20 1.12
CA GLY A 195 -5.14 16.85 1.16
C GLY A 195 -4.98 17.80 2.35
N GLY A 196 -6.01 18.60 2.64
CA GLY A 196 -6.02 19.50 3.80
C GLY A 196 -5.97 18.74 5.13
N VAL A 197 -6.77 17.69 5.28
CA VAL A 197 -6.75 16.85 6.49
C VAL A 197 -5.39 16.16 6.66
N PHE A 198 -4.82 15.59 5.60
CA PHE A 198 -3.50 14.98 5.64
C PHE A 198 -2.42 15.98 6.01
N ALA A 199 -2.45 17.18 5.42
CA ALA A 199 -1.51 18.25 5.71
C ALA A 199 -1.61 18.72 7.17
N LEU A 200 -2.82 18.93 7.70
CA LEU A 200 -3.04 19.34 9.09
C LEU A 200 -2.55 18.28 10.07
N ILE A 201 -2.80 17.00 9.81
CA ILE A 201 -2.31 15.90 10.65
C ILE A 201 -0.78 15.89 10.64
N MET A 202 -0.13 16.00 9.47
CA MET A 202 1.32 15.99 9.35
C MET A 202 1.98 17.23 9.94
N LEU A 203 1.35 18.40 9.84
CA LEU A 203 1.78 19.60 10.57
C LEU A 203 1.71 19.36 12.08
N GLY A 204 0.65 18.75 12.59
CA GLY A 204 0.54 18.36 13.98
C GLY A 204 1.65 17.41 14.41
N VAL A 205 1.97 16.38 13.59
CA VAL A 205 3.10 15.48 13.84
C VAL A 205 4.42 16.25 13.92
N ALA A 206 4.69 17.15 12.95
CA ALA A 206 5.92 17.94 12.92
C ALA A 206 6.08 18.88 14.12
N LEU A 207 4.98 19.48 14.58
CA LEU A 207 5.01 20.47 15.66
C LEU A 207 5.04 19.85 17.06
N PHE A 208 4.29 18.77 17.29
CA PHE A 208 4.05 18.24 18.63
C PHE A 208 4.84 16.97 18.96
N THR A 209 5.50 16.31 17.99
CA THR A 209 6.34 15.14 18.27
C THR A 209 7.77 15.57 18.60
N ARG A 210 8.46 14.85 19.47
CA ARG A 210 9.85 15.10 19.86
C ARG A 210 10.75 13.92 19.48
N GLU A 211 11.93 14.23 18.94
CA GLU A 211 13.01 13.26 18.71
C GLU A 211 13.75 13.05 20.03
N ARG A 212 13.71 11.82 20.57
CA ARG A 212 14.32 11.50 21.88
C ARG A 212 15.59 10.67 21.76
N VAL A 213 15.76 9.99 20.60
CA VAL A 213 16.95 9.16 20.37
C VAL A 213 17.99 9.99 19.63
N PRO A 214 19.23 10.10 20.15
CA PRO A 214 20.29 10.81 19.48
C PRO A 214 20.62 10.16 18.15
N ALA A 215 21.05 10.99 17.19
CA ALA A 215 21.49 10.51 15.90
C ALA A 215 22.68 9.56 16.03
N PRO A 216 22.75 8.49 15.23
CA PRO A 216 23.92 7.61 15.21
C PRO A 216 25.18 8.40 14.84
N ALA A 217 26.30 8.06 15.49
CA ALA A 217 27.57 8.73 15.28
C ALA A 217 28.12 8.50 13.84
N ARG A 218 27.79 7.35 13.24
CA ARG A 218 28.15 7.00 11.88
C ARG A 218 26.93 6.50 11.12
N VAL A 219 26.70 7.01 9.92
CA VAL A 219 25.73 6.50 8.96
C VAL A 219 26.50 5.61 8.01
N GLU A 220 26.15 4.32 7.96
CA GLU A 220 26.76 3.41 7.00
C GLU A 220 26.39 3.83 5.56
N PRO A 221 27.36 3.83 4.62
CA PRO A 221 27.06 4.18 3.24
C PRO A 221 26.09 3.14 2.63
N PHE A 222 25.11 3.62 1.91
CA PHE A 222 24.21 2.75 1.12
C PHE A 222 25.02 2.00 0.06
N THR A 223 24.91 0.67 0.05
CA THR A 223 25.49 -0.17 -1.00
C THR A 223 24.39 -1.01 -1.64
N LEU A 224 24.37 -1.05 -2.97
CA LEU A 224 23.39 -1.84 -3.71
C LEU A 224 23.49 -3.34 -3.37
N ALA A 225 24.71 -3.84 -3.18
CA ALA A 225 24.95 -5.23 -2.77
C ALA A 225 24.34 -5.54 -1.39
N GLY A 226 24.49 -4.65 -0.42
CA GLY A 226 23.87 -4.76 0.91
C GLY A 226 22.35 -4.66 0.85
N PHE A 227 21.83 -3.77 0.01
CA PHE A 227 20.38 -3.61 -0.20
C PHE A 227 19.75 -4.87 -0.80
N LEU A 228 20.43 -5.55 -1.74
CA LEU A 228 19.95 -6.76 -2.38
C LEU A 228 20.30 -8.05 -1.60
N ALA A 229 21.13 -7.96 -0.55
CA ALA A 229 21.56 -9.11 0.23
C ALA A 229 20.42 -10.01 0.76
N PRO A 230 19.25 -9.48 1.20
CA PRO A 230 18.12 -10.31 1.62
C PRO A 230 17.65 -11.32 0.57
N LEU A 231 17.81 -11.03 -0.73
CA LEU A 231 17.43 -11.95 -1.81
C LEU A 231 18.29 -13.22 -1.85
N ARG A 232 19.43 -13.27 -1.17
CA ARG A 232 20.26 -14.48 -1.06
C ARG A 232 19.60 -15.53 -0.16
N LEU A 233 18.71 -15.13 0.75
CA LEU A 233 18.01 -16.00 1.68
C LEU A 233 16.78 -16.64 1.02
N SER A 234 16.77 -17.97 0.92
CA SER A 234 15.66 -18.72 0.32
C SER A 234 14.30 -18.48 1.02
N PRO A 235 14.19 -18.44 2.36
CA PRO A 235 12.94 -18.13 3.04
C PRO A 235 12.40 -16.74 2.68
N TYR A 236 13.28 -15.73 2.57
CA TYR A 236 12.88 -14.38 2.19
C TYR A 236 12.37 -14.30 0.76
N ARG A 237 13.07 -14.88 -0.23
CA ARG A 237 12.62 -14.89 -1.63
C ARG A 237 11.22 -15.49 -1.78
N ARG A 238 10.96 -16.59 -1.07
CA ARG A 238 9.66 -17.26 -1.11
C ARG A 238 8.58 -16.43 -0.44
N LEU A 239 8.86 -15.84 0.73
CA LEU A 239 7.95 -14.94 1.39
C LEU A 239 7.64 -13.70 0.51
N LEU A 240 8.68 -13.09 -0.06
CA LEU A 240 8.54 -11.96 -0.99
C LEU A 240 7.67 -12.33 -2.19
N GLY A 241 7.90 -13.49 -2.80
CA GLY A 241 7.07 -13.98 -3.91
C GLY A 241 5.60 -14.18 -3.51
N MET A 242 5.34 -14.82 -2.37
CA MET A 242 3.98 -14.98 -1.83
C MET A 242 3.31 -13.63 -1.56
N TYR A 243 4.05 -12.70 -0.94
CA TYR A 243 3.56 -11.35 -0.66
C TYR A 243 3.25 -10.57 -1.95
N LEU A 244 4.15 -10.59 -2.93
CA LEU A 244 3.94 -9.89 -4.20
C LEU A 244 2.75 -10.46 -4.97
N CYS A 245 2.64 -11.78 -5.09
CA CYS A 245 1.52 -12.41 -5.78
C CYS A 245 0.16 -11.98 -5.21
N GLN A 246 0.02 -12.01 -3.88
CA GLN A 246 -1.19 -11.58 -3.21
C GLN A 246 -1.43 -10.07 -3.35
N ALA A 247 -0.38 -9.27 -3.15
CA ALA A 247 -0.49 -7.82 -3.17
C ALA A 247 -0.82 -7.29 -4.57
N LEU A 248 -0.20 -7.84 -5.62
CA LEU A 248 -0.50 -7.48 -7.00
C LEU A 248 -1.89 -7.94 -7.45
N ALA A 249 -2.35 -9.12 -6.99
CA ALA A 249 -3.72 -9.54 -7.21
C ALA A 249 -4.73 -8.54 -6.61
N PHE A 250 -4.45 -8.03 -5.41
CA PHE A 250 -5.25 -6.99 -4.80
C PHE A 250 -5.21 -5.66 -5.58
N ASP A 251 -4.03 -5.29 -6.12
CA ASP A 251 -3.90 -4.08 -6.96
C ASP A 251 -4.70 -4.20 -8.26
N VAL A 252 -4.68 -5.36 -8.92
CA VAL A 252 -5.54 -5.61 -10.09
C VAL A 252 -7.01 -5.43 -9.74
N ILE A 253 -7.46 -6.01 -8.62
CA ILE A 253 -8.84 -5.89 -8.17
C ILE A 253 -9.21 -4.42 -7.93
N THR A 254 -8.40 -3.68 -7.17
CA THR A 254 -8.68 -2.27 -6.84
C THR A 254 -8.61 -1.35 -8.04
N ALA A 255 -7.67 -1.58 -8.97
CA ALA A 255 -7.54 -0.79 -10.20
C ALA A 255 -8.68 -1.05 -11.19
N THR A 256 -9.27 -2.26 -11.19
CA THR A 256 -10.30 -2.64 -12.14
C THR A 256 -11.72 -2.54 -11.60
N VAL A 257 -11.92 -2.55 -10.27
CA VAL A 257 -13.26 -2.60 -9.66
C VAL A 257 -14.18 -1.45 -10.09
N MET A 258 -13.65 -0.24 -10.23
CA MET A 258 -14.42 0.91 -10.69
C MET A 258 -14.87 0.74 -12.14
N TYR A 259 -13.99 0.31 -13.03
CA TYR A 259 -14.34 0.00 -14.42
C TYR A 259 -15.32 -1.17 -14.52
N TYR A 260 -15.15 -2.19 -13.66
CA TYR A 260 -16.00 -3.37 -13.63
C TYR A 260 -17.45 -3.02 -13.26
N THR A 261 -17.64 -2.22 -12.19
CA THR A 261 -18.97 -1.81 -11.73
C THR A 261 -19.65 -0.79 -12.64
N LEU A 262 -18.88 0.10 -13.29
CA LEU A 262 -19.43 1.11 -14.19
C LEU A 262 -19.77 0.55 -15.57
N TYR A 263 -18.93 -0.34 -16.12
CA TYR A 263 -19.01 -0.72 -17.52
C TYR A 263 -19.34 -2.19 -17.78
N VAL A 264 -19.21 -3.06 -16.78
CA VAL A 264 -19.40 -4.50 -16.98
C VAL A 264 -20.66 -5.02 -16.27
N VAL A 265 -20.90 -4.64 -15.02
CA VAL A 265 -22.04 -5.12 -14.22
C VAL A 265 -22.87 -3.94 -13.75
N THR A 266 -24.10 -3.84 -14.26
CA THR A 266 -25.03 -2.75 -13.90
C THR A 266 -25.69 -2.99 -12.54
N GLY A 267 -25.98 -1.92 -11.80
CA GLY A 267 -26.68 -1.99 -10.52
C GLY A 267 -25.85 -2.48 -9.32
N VAL A 268 -24.53 -2.52 -9.46
CA VAL A 268 -23.58 -2.91 -8.42
C VAL A 268 -22.74 -1.71 -8.00
N SER A 269 -22.64 -1.47 -6.69
CA SER A 269 -21.80 -0.41 -6.14
C SER A 269 -20.38 -0.90 -5.89
N SER A 270 -19.39 -0.14 -6.42
CA SER A 270 -17.97 -0.36 -6.15
C SER A 270 -17.65 -0.17 -4.66
N GLN A 271 -18.29 0.80 -4.00
CA GLN A 271 -18.17 1.04 -2.58
C GLN A 271 -18.56 -0.21 -1.76
N VAL A 272 -19.67 -0.86 -2.12
CA VAL A 272 -20.13 -2.07 -1.41
C VAL A 272 -19.16 -3.23 -1.63
N LEU A 273 -18.65 -3.45 -2.84
CA LEU A 273 -17.67 -4.51 -3.13
C LEU A 273 -16.36 -4.29 -2.34
N LEU A 274 -15.84 -3.07 -2.34
CA LEU A 274 -14.63 -2.72 -1.57
C LEU A 274 -14.90 -2.81 -0.07
N GLY A 275 -16.08 -2.37 0.39
CA GLY A 275 -16.50 -2.45 1.78
C GLY A 275 -16.57 -3.88 2.29
N ILE A 276 -17.08 -4.82 1.50
CA ILE A 276 -17.08 -6.26 1.81
C ILE A 276 -15.66 -6.76 2.02
N PHE A 277 -14.74 -6.44 1.11
CA PHE A 277 -13.34 -6.83 1.23
C PHE A 277 -12.70 -6.34 2.54
N ILE A 278 -12.94 -5.07 2.88
CA ILE A 278 -12.42 -4.45 4.10
C ILE A 278 -13.05 -5.10 5.33
N ALA A 279 -14.38 -5.27 5.36
CA ALA A 279 -15.09 -5.84 6.48
C ALA A 279 -14.64 -7.28 6.77
N VAL A 280 -14.53 -8.12 5.74
CA VAL A 280 -14.05 -9.49 5.87
C VAL A 280 -12.62 -9.54 6.40
N ASN A 281 -11.73 -8.65 5.92
CA ASN A 281 -10.37 -8.58 6.43
C ASN A 281 -10.32 -8.22 7.92
N VAL A 282 -11.12 -7.26 8.37
CA VAL A 282 -11.18 -6.85 9.78
C VAL A 282 -11.75 -7.99 10.64
N LEU A 283 -12.85 -8.61 10.21
CA LEU A 283 -13.51 -9.70 10.96
C LEU A 283 -12.68 -10.99 11.02
N ALA A 284 -11.87 -11.25 9.99
CA ALA A 284 -11.01 -12.42 9.95
C ALA A 284 -9.77 -12.31 10.84
N PHE A 285 -9.34 -11.10 11.21
CA PHE A 285 -8.12 -10.89 12.00
C PHE A 285 -8.10 -11.66 13.34
N PRO A 286 -9.16 -11.63 14.19
CA PRO A 286 -9.20 -12.41 15.42
C PRO A 286 -9.13 -13.93 15.16
N VAL A 287 -9.83 -14.41 14.12
CA VAL A 287 -9.84 -15.84 13.76
C VAL A 287 -8.46 -16.31 13.34
N VAL A 288 -7.79 -15.54 12.49
CA VAL A 288 -6.42 -15.84 12.05
C VAL A 288 -5.47 -15.82 13.23
N ASN A 289 -5.61 -14.87 14.16
CA ASN A 289 -4.76 -14.78 15.34
C ASN A 289 -4.86 -16.02 16.25
N VAL A 290 -6.04 -16.61 16.37
CA VAL A 290 -6.25 -17.88 17.11
C VAL A 290 -5.60 -19.08 16.41
N LEU A 291 -5.58 -19.08 15.07
CA LEU A 291 -4.96 -20.16 14.28
C LEU A 291 -3.42 -20.05 14.24
N VAL A 292 -2.89 -18.84 14.34
CA VAL A 292 -1.44 -18.61 14.41
C VAL A 292 -0.87 -19.24 15.69
N GLY A 293 0.15 -20.08 15.54
CA GLY A 293 0.75 -20.83 16.66
C GLY A 293 0.17 -22.22 16.89
N ARG A 294 -0.97 -22.57 16.27
CA ARG A 294 -1.57 -23.91 16.30
C ARG A 294 -1.37 -24.68 15.00
N VAL A 295 -1.29 -23.95 13.88
CA VAL A 295 -1.15 -24.51 12.54
C VAL A 295 0.03 -23.85 11.84
N ASP A 296 0.69 -24.58 10.93
CA ASP A 296 1.70 -24.01 10.06
C ASP A 296 1.13 -22.81 9.28
N LYS A 297 1.75 -21.66 9.41
CA LYS A 297 1.28 -20.40 8.79
C LYS A 297 1.11 -20.53 7.27
N HIS A 298 2.02 -21.22 6.59
CA HIS A 298 1.94 -21.46 5.15
C HIS A 298 0.80 -22.41 4.76
N ARG A 299 0.30 -23.26 5.66
CA ARG A 299 -0.89 -24.11 5.42
C ARG A 299 -2.15 -23.27 5.38
N ILE A 300 -2.31 -22.28 6.28
CA ILE A 300 -3.45 -21.34 6.27
C ILE A 300 -3.51 -20.63 4.92
N TYR A 301 -2.35 -20.11 4.47
CA TYR A 301 -2.23 -19.48 3.15
C TYR A 301 -2.70 -20.42 2.03
N ARG A 302 -2.22 -21.67 2.01
CA ARG A 302 -2.55 -22.66 0.96
C ARG A 302 -3.99 -23.13 0.97
N THR A 303 -4.60 -23.25 2.13
CA THR A 303 -5.94 -23.82 2.26
C THR A 303 -7.02 -22.83 1.81
N LEU A 304 -6.82 -21.54 2.12
CA LEU A 304 -7.80 -20.50 1.80
C LEU A 304 -7.69 -19.99 0.35
N LEU A 305 -6.50 -19.94 -0.21
CA LEU A 305 -6.28 -19.35 -1.53
C LEU A 305 -7.05 -20.01 -2.69
N PRO A 306 -7.21 -21.33 -2.77
CA PRO A 306 -8.03 -21.97 -3.81
C PRO A 306 -9.48 -21.50 -3.83
N ILE A 307 -10.03 -21.15 -2.65
CA ILE A 307 -11.38 -20.56 -2.54
C ILE A 307 -11.42 -19.21 -3.24
N ALA A 308 -10.41 -18.34 -2.99
CA ALA A 308 -10.32 -17.06 -3.68
C ALA A 308 -10.19 -17.24 -5.19
N VAL A 309 -9.35 -18.17 -5.65
CA VAL A 309 -9.16 -18.45 -7.09
C VAL A 309 -10.49 -18.93 -7.72
N ALA A 310 -11.20 -19.86 -7.09
CA ALA A 310 -12.49 -20.33 -7.60
C ALA A 310 -13.52 -19.18 -7.68
N MET A 311 -13.57 -18.33 -6.66
CA MET A 311 -14.52 -17.20 -6.64
C MET A 311 -14.16 -16.08 -7.60
N VAL A 312 -12.89 -15.90 -7.96
CA VAL A 312 -12.50 -14.96 -9.02
C VAL A 312 -13.18 -15.31 -10.36
N PHE A 313 -13.32 -16.60 -10.70
CA PHE A 313 -14.08 -17.03 -11.88
C PHE A 313 -15.54 -16.60 -11.79
N VAL A 314 -16.18 -16.81 -10.63
CA VAL A 314 -17.59 -16.42 -10.42
C VAL A 314 -17.77 -14.90 -10.53
N VAL A 315 -16.90 -14.13 -9.87
CA VAL A 315 -16.98 -12.66 -9.88
C VAL A 315 -16.66 -12.11 -11.26
N ALA A 316 -15.59 -12.55 -11.92
CA ALA A 316 -15.19 -12.01 -13.22
C ALA A 316 -16.20 -12.34 -14.35
N LEU A 317 -16.81 -13.51 -14.30
CA LEU A 317 -17.77 -13.97 -15.32
C LEU A 317 -19.23 -13.70 -14.92
N PHE A 318 -19.48 -12.89 -13.89
CA PHE A 318 -20.82 -12.62 -13.40
C PHE A 318 -21.71 -12.05 -14.53
N PRO A 319 -22.94 -12.61 -14.73
CA PRO A 319 -23.83 -12.20 -15.80
C PRO A 319 -24.35 -10.77 -15.59
N ARG A 320 -24.55 -10.04 -16.67
CA ARG A 320 -25.23 -8.74 -16.64
C ARG A 320 -26.68 -8.90 -16.27
N GLY A 321 -27.18 -7.99 -15.43
CA GLY A 321 -28.58 -8.00 -15.01
C GLY A 321 -28.94 -9.12 -14.01
N ALA A 322 -27.99 -9.96 -13.61
CA ALA A 322 -28.19 -10.89 -12.51
C ALA A 322 -28.30 -10.16 -11.15
N ASN A 323 -28.93 -10.80 -10.19
CA ASN A 323 -29.16 -10.18 -8.87
C ASN A 323 -27.83 -9.77 -8.20
N PRO A 324 -27.61 -8.49 -7.90
CA PRO A 324 -26.38 -7.97 -7.28
C PRO A 324 -26.03 -8.68 -5.96
N VAL A 325 -27.01 -9.17 -5.22
CA VAL A 325 -26.80 -9.88 -3.94
C VAL A 325 -25.95 -11.12 -4.13
N LEU A 326 -26.09 -11.83 -5.27
CA LEU A 326 -25.27 -13.01 -5.58
C LEU A 326 -23.80 -12.62 -5.79
N LEU A 327 -23.55 -11.47 -6.44
CA LEU A 327 -22.18 -10.96 -6.62
C LEU A 327 -21.56 -10.54 -5.29
N TYR A 328 -22.34 -9.88 -4.43
CA TYR A 328 -21.87 -9.53 -3.09
C TYR A 328 -21.57 -10.77 -2.25
N ALA A 329 -22.40 -11.80 -2.30
CA ALA A 329 -22.16 -13.07 -1.62
C ALA A 329 -20.89 -13.77 -2.14
N ALA A 330 -20.70 -13.82 -3.47
CA ALA A 330 -19.48 -14.36 -4.08
C ALA A 330 -18.24 -13.56 -3.66
N THR A 331 -18.36 -12.24 -3.55
CA THR A 331 -17.27 -11.37 -3.09
C THR A 331 -16.92 -11.63 -1.62
N VAL A 332 -17.90 -11.89 -0.75
CA VAL A 332 -17.63 -12.30 0.65
C VAL A 332 -16.78 -13.57 0.68
N VAL A 333 -17.18 -14.60 -0.07
CA VAL A 333 -16.46 -15.90 -0.10
C VAL A 333 -15.06 -15.71 -0.70
N MET A 334 -14.92 -14.90 -1.76
CA MET A 334 -13.64 -14.54 -2.35
C MET A 334 -12.73 -13.84 -1.34
N ALA A 335 -13.27 -12.87 -0.59
CA ALA A 335 -12.53 -12.13 0.42
C ALA A 335 -12.04 -13.03 1.57
N VAL A 336 -12.87 -13.99 2.03
CA VAL A 336 -12.46 -15.00 3.04
C VAL A 336 -11.28 -15.82 2.53
N GLY A 337 -11.33 -16.27 1.28
CA GLY A 337 -10.21 -16.99 0.65
C GLY A 337 -8.93 -16.15 0.55
N PHE A 338 -9.08 -14.84 0.31
CA PHE A 338 -7.96 -13.91 0.11
C PHE A 338 -7.27 -13.48 1.41
N VAL A 339 -8.03 -13.36 2.50
CA VAL A 339 -7.55 -12.89 3.82
C VAL A 339 -6.38 -13.71 4.34
N GLY A 340 -6.45 -15.05 4.20
CA GLY A 340 -5.37 -15.94 4.62
C GLY A 340 -4.03 -15.60 3.97
N ALA A 341 -4.05 -15.24 2.69
CA ALA A 341 -2.85 -14.83 1.97
C ALA A 341 -2.34 -13.47 2.44
N GLN A 342 -3.26 -12.53 2.63
CA GLN A 342 -2.93 -11.15 2.98
C GLN A 342 -2.30 -11.04 4.38
N LEU A 343 -2.88 -11.72 5.37
CA LEU A 343 -2.40 -11.64 6.75
C LEU A 343 -1.15 -12.50 6.97
N MET A 344 -1.10 -13.71 6.37
CA MET A 344 0.00 -14.63 6.60
C MET A 344 1.34 -14.09 6.10
N SER A 345 1.40 -13.32 5.04
CA SER A 345 2.64 -12.72 4.54
C SER A 345 3.33 -11.85 5.59
N TRP A 346 2.56 -11.09 6.37
CA TRP A 346 3.09 -10.25 7.46
C TRP A 346 3.37 -11.04 8.74
N VAL A 347 2.55 -12.04 9.06
CA VAL A 347 2.73 -12.91 10.23
C VAL A 347 3.97 -13.82 10.08
N MET A 348 4.35 -14.16 8.85
CA MET A 348 5.54 -14.97 8.55
C MET A 348 6.83 -14.15 8.46
N PHE A 349 6.73 -12.83 8.33
CA PHE A 349 7.90 -11.96 8.17
C PHE A 349 8.89 -12.00 9.35
N PRO A 350 8.46 -11.97 10.64
CA PRO A 350 9.37 -12.14 11.77
C PRO A 350 10.15 -13.46 11.74
N ASP A 351 9.53 -14.56 11.31
CA ASP A 351 10.22 -15.87 11.23
C ASP A 351 11.37 -15.84 10.21
N VAL A 352 11.20 -15.06 9.14
CA VAL A 352 12.28 -14.87 8.14
C VAL A 352 13.41 -14.02 8.71
N LEU A 353 13.10 -13.03 9.55
CA LEU A 353 14.14 -12.25 10.25
C LEU A 353 14.92 -13.09 11.24
N ASP A 354 14.26 -14.01 11.96
CA ASP A 354 14.92 -14.94 12.86
C ASP A 354 15.85 -15.90 12.08
N ALA A 355 15.40 -16.41 10.93
CA ALA A 355 16.25 -17.22 10.04
C ALA A 355 17.43 -16.41 9.47
N ALA A 356 17.24 -15.12 9.18
CA ALA A 356 18.31 -14.25 8.73
C ALA A 356 19.34 -13.98 9.83
N GLU A 357 18.89 -13.73 11.07
CA GLU A 357 19.75 -13.54 12.23
C GLU A 357 20.61 -14.76 12.52
N LEU A 358 20.04 -15.96 12.43
CA LEU A 358 20.81 -17.22 12.58
C LEU A 358 21.87 -17.40 11.47
N ALA A 359 21.56 -16.99 10.24
CA ALA A 359 22.44 -17.16 9.10
C ALA A 359 23.57 -16.12 9.03
N THR A 360 23.31 -14.87 9.49
CA THR A 360 24.23 -13.72 9.31
C THR A 360 24.79 -13.16 10.61
N GLY A 361 24.25 -13.57 11.75
CA GLY A 361 24.57 -13.00 13.06
C GLY A 361 23.99 -11.58 13.29
N GLN A 362 23.27 -11.01 12.31
CA GLN A 362 22.73 -9.65 12.38
C GLN A 362 21.23 -9.62 12.08
N ARG A 363 20.48 -8.84 12.86
CA ARG A 363 19.05 -8.62 12.67
C ARG A 363 18.81 -7.30 11.92
N ASN A 364 18.81 -7.35 10.60
CA ASN A 364 18.58 -6.17 9.74
C ASN A 364 17.13 -6.07 9.23
N ALA A 365 16.17 -5.86 10.14
CA ALA A 365 14.77 -5.77 9.77
C ALA A 365 14.48 -4.63 8.77
N GLY A 366 15.17 -3.48 8.90
CA GLY A 366 15.00 -2.32 8.03
C GLY A 366 15.38 -2.62 6.57
N GLY A 367 16.51 -3.30 6.33
CA GLY A 367 16.93 -3.68 4.98
C GLY A 367 15.97 -4.65 4.31
N PHE A 368 15.47 -5.63 5.06
CA PHE A 368 14.47 -6.60 4.55
C PHE A 368 13.14 -5.93 4.20
N THR A 369 12.63 -5.07 5.09
CA THR A 369 11.37 -4.34 4.84
C THR A 369 11.53 -3.33 3.71
N GLY A 370 12.64 -2.59 3.67
CA GLY A 370 12.92 -1.60 2.63
C GLY A 370 12.94 -2.21 1.23
N LEU A 371 13.65 -3.35 1.07
CA LEU A 371 13.68 -4.07 -0.21
C LEU A 371 12.28 -4.61 -0.60
N MET A 372 11.53 -5.15 0.36
CA MET A 372 10.18 -5.65 0.14
C MET A 372 9.25 -4.53 -0.34
N THR A 373 9.30 -3.36 0.29
CA THR A 373 8.49 -2.19 -0.06
C THR A 373 8.89 -1.63 -1.43
N PHE A 374 10.19 -1.54 -1.72
CA PHE A 374 10.71 -1.09 -3.01
C PHE A 374 10.22 -1.96 -4.17
N ILE A 375 10.43 -3.29 -4.08
CA ILE A 375 9.98 -4.23 -5.12
C ILE A 375 8.44 -4.18 -5.27
N ARG A 376 7.72 -4.05 -4.15
CA ARG A 376 6.26 -3.91 -4.13
C ARG A 376 5.80 -2.66 -4.90
N GLY A 377 6.44 -1.50 -4.67
CA GLY A 377 6.10 -0.25 -5.35
C GLY A 377 6.28 -0.34 -6.88
N LEU A 378 7.41 -0.88 -7.32
CA LEU A 378 7.69 -1.08 -8.74
C LEU A 378 6.70 -2.06 -9.39
N ALA A 379 6.44 -3.19 -8.72
CA ALA A 379 5.51 -4.20 -9.22
C ALA A 379 4.06 -3.68 -9.29
N THR A 380 3.63 -2.83 -8.35
CA THR A 380 2.33 -2.13 -8.41
C THR A 380 2.22 -1.25 -9.65
N ALA A 381 3.26 -0.49 -9.96
CA ALA A 381 3.26 0.38 -11.14
C ALA A 381 3.13 -0.42 -12.44
N LEU A 382 3.85 -1.55 -12.53
CA LEU A 382 3.72 -2.47 -13.67
C LEU A 382 2.31 -3.09 -13.77
N THR A 383 1.68 -3.37 -12.64
CA THR A 383 0.30 -3.88 -12.59
C THR A 383 -0.69 -2.84 -13.11
N ILE A 384 -0.58 -1.59 -12.67
CA ILE A 384 -1.43 -0.49 -13.14
C ILE A 384 -1.22 -0.27 -14.64
N GLN A 385 0.03 -0.31 -15.12
CA GLN A 385 0.35 -0.23 -16.54
C GLN A 385 -0.29 -1.37 -17.34
N LEU A 386 -0.27 -2.60 -16.82
CA LEU A 386 -0.91 -3.74 -17.48
C LEU A 386 -2.43 -3.52 -17.63
N VAL A 387 -3.10 -3.10 -16.57
CA VAL A 387 -4.54 -2.77 -16.60
C VAL A 387 -4.81 -1.67 -17.65
N ALA A 388 -4.01 -0.61 -17.64
CA ALA A 388 -4.14 0.50 -18.58
C ALA A 388 -3.93 0.07 -20.02
N LEU A 389 -2.94 -0.79 -20.31
CA LEU A 389 -2.70 -1.34 -21.65
C LEU A 389 -3.86 -2.22 -22.13
N VAL A 390 -4.44 -3.05 -21.27
CA VAL A 390 -5.61 -3.85 -21.65
C VAL A 390 -6.78 -2.95 -22.03
N LEU A 391 -7.06 -1.90 -21.26
CA LEU A 391 -8.11 -0.93 -21.60
C LEU A 391 -7.84 -0.25 -22.94
N GLN A 392 -6.60 0.16 -23.20
CA GLN A 392 -6.23 0.80 -24.48
C GLN A 392 -6.36 -0.15 -25.66
N LEU A 393 -5.79 -1.36 -25.57
CA LEU A 393 -5.78 -2.34 -26.67
C LEU A 393 -7.19 -2.86 -27.00
N THR A 394 -8.09 -2.87 -26.04
CA THR A 394 -9.49 -3.26 -26.24
C THR A 394 -10.37 -2.13 -26.76
N GLY A 395 -9.83 -0.90 -26.90
CA GLY A 395 -10.54 0.24 -27.47
C GLY A 395 -11.44 0.97 -26.47
N TYR A 396 -10.97 1.13 -25.24
CA TYR A 396 -11.66 1.90 -24.19
C TYR A 396 -12.04 3.31 -24.69
N ARG A 397 -13.30 3.70 -24.44
CA ARG A 397 -13.83 5.01 -24.78
C ARG A 397 -14.09 5.81 -23.53
N ALA A 398 -13.38 6.93 -23.39
CA ALA A 398 -13.58 7.84 -22.27
C ALA A 398 -15.02 8.41 -22.30
N PRO A 399 -15.69 8.54 -21.15
CA PRO A 399 -17.04 9.09 -21.05
C PRO A 399 -17.07 10.58 -21.46
N VAL A 400 -18.22 11.06 -21.90
CA VAL A 400 -18.44 12.49 -22.19
C VAL A 400 -19.22 13.08 -21.03
N GLY A 401 -18.59 13.99 -20.27
CA GLY A 401 -19.18 14.50 -19.03
C GLY A 401 -19.42 13.39 -17.99
N THR A 402 -20.61 13.37 -17.41
CA THR A 402 -21.05 12.35 -16.44
C THR A 402 -21.73 11.13 -17.09
N GLU A 403 -22.05 11.20 -18.40
CA GLU A 403 -22.72 10.11 -19.09
C GLU A 403 -21.82 8.87 -19.21
N VAL A 404 -22.37 7.71 -18.82
CA VAL A 404 -21.70 6.43 -18.96
C VAL A 404 -21.81 6.00 -20.43
N VAL A 405 -20.70 6.11 -21.18
CA VAL A 405 -20.64 5.66 -22.56
C VAL A 405 -20.64 4.13 -22.57
N ALA A 406 -21.51 3.54 -23.38
CA ALA A 406 -21.52 2.10 -23.61
C ALA A 406 -20.15 1.67 -24.18
N GLN A 407 -19.44 0.85 -23.43
CA GLN A 407 -18.13 0.35 -23.85
C GLN A 407 -18.26 -0.77 -24.87
N PRO A 408 -17.35 -0.86 -25.85
CA PRO A 408 -17.25 -2.00 -26.74
C PRO A 408 -17.22 -3.32 -25.97
N GLU A 409 -17.76 -4.38 -26.55
CA GLU A 409 -17.75 -5.72 -25.94
C GLU A 409 -16.31 -6.19 -25.63
N ALA A 410 -15.35 -5.84 -26.51
CA ALA A 410 -13.95 -6.11 -26.30
C ALA A 410 -13.40 -5.50 -25.00
N VAL A 411 -13.79 -4.27 -24.63
CA VAL A 411 -13.38 -3.60 -23.38
C VAL A 411 -13.93 -4.36 -22.19
N GLN A 412 -15.19 -4.76 -22.24
CA GLN A 412 -15.85 -5.46 -21.14
C GLN A 412 -15.23 -6.83 -20.91
N TRP A 413 -14.91 -7.56 -21.98
CA TRP A 413 -14.15 -8.79 -21.90
C TRP A 413 -12.71 -8.54 -21.43
N GLY A 414 -12.08 -7.45 -21.87
CA GLY A 414 -10.77 -7.02 -21.39
C GLY A 414 -10.73 -6.85 -19.87
N ILE A 415 -11.72 -6.15 -19.31
CA ILE A 415 -11.84 -5.96 -17.85
C ILE A 415 -12.08 -7.31 -17.14
N ARG A 416 -13.02 -8.14 -17.66
CA ARG A 416 -13.30 -9.47 -17.09
C ARG A 416 -12.08 -10.38 -17.12
N LEU A 417 -11.38 -10.45 -18.24
CA LEU A 417 -10.19 -11.28 -18.42
C LEU A 417 -9.01 -10.78 -17.58
N THR A 418 -8.87 -9.48 -17.41
CA THR A 418 -7.85 -8.92 -16.50
C THR A 418 -8.09 -9.36 -15.05
N LEU A 419 -9.34 -9.24 -14.57
CA LEU A 419 -9.70 -9.74 -13.24
C LEU A 419 -9.49 -11.26 -13.14
N LEU A 420 -9.96 -12.01 -14.14
CA LEU A 420 -9.88 -13.47 -14.10
C LEU A 420 -8.44 -13.98 -14.21
N VAL A 421 -7.76 -13.63 -15.31
CA VAL A 421 -6.46 -14.23 -15.64
C VAL A 421 -5.37 -13.71 -14.71
N ALA A 422 -5.26 -12.37 -14.57
CA ALA A 422 -4.18 -11.81 -13.75
C ALA A 422 -4.30 -12.24 -12.29
N VAL A 423 -5.52 -12.15 -11.71
CA VAL A 423 -5.73 -12.52 -10.30
C VAL A 423 -5.57 -14.02 -10.10
N ALA A 424 -6.15 -14.87 -10.97
CA ALA A 424 -6.05 -16.33 -10.84
C ALA A 424 -4.60 -16.81 -11.01
N VAL A 425 -3.84 -16.25 -11.97
CA VAL A 425 -2.42 -16.59 -12.19
C VAL A 425 -1.57 -16.18 -10.99
N LEU A 426 -1.73 -14.94 -10.52
CA LEU A 426 -0.98 -14.45 -9.37
C LEU A 426 -1.26 -15.28 -8.11
N LEU A 427 -2.53 -15.52 -7.80
CA LEU A 427 -2.89 -16.29 -6.60
C LEU A 427 -2.43 -17.77 -6.72
N SER A 428 -2.54 -18.38 -7.90
CA SER A 428 -2.07 -19.74 -8.14
C SER A 428 -0.56 -19.84 -8.03
N LEU A 429 0.19 -18.86 -8.53
CA LEU A 429 1.63 -18.78 -8.36
C LEU A 429 2.01 -18.62 -6.87
N GLY A 430 1.30 -17.74 -6.15
CA GLY A 430 1.49 -17.58 -4.70
C GLY A 430 1.25 -18.90 -3.95
N TRP A 431 0.20 -19.63 -4.30
CA TRP A 431 -0.09 -20.96 -3.75
C TRP A 431 1.02 -21.97 -4.05
N TRP A 432 1.51 -22.00 -5.28
CA TRP A 432 2.61 -22.89 -5.68
C TRP A 432 3.91 -22.58 -4.91
N ILE A 433 4.25 -21.30 -4.71
CA ILE A 433 5.39 -20.87 -3.90
C ILE A 433 5.21 -21.31 -2.45
N ALA A 434 4.00 -21.16 -1.89
CA ALA A 434 3.67 -21.53 -0.52
C ALA A 434 3.81 -23.03 -0.25
N ARG A 435 3.61 -23.90 -1.27
CA ARG A 435 3.86 -25.35 -1.15
C ARG A 435 5.33 -25.71 -0.86
N ARG A 436 6.23 -24.84 -1.27
CA ARG A 436 7.68 -25.03 -1.11
C ARG A 436 8.27 -24.17 0.01
N TYR A 437 7.43 -23.57 0.86
CA TYR A 437 7.90 -22.71 1.93
C TYR A 437 8.61 -23.50 3.02
N PRO A 438 9.88 -23.12 3.41
CA PRO A 438 10.73 -24.01 4.22
C PRO A 438 10.53 -23.90 5.72
N LEU A 439 9.87 -22.81 6.22
CA LEU A 439 9.74 -22.57 7.65
C LEU A 439 8.39 -23.14 8.14
N THR A 440 8.45 -24.34 8.74
CA THR A 440 7.33 -24.95 9.46
C THR A 440 7.29 -24.43 10.90
N LEU A 441 6.16 -24.61 11.60
CA LEU A 441 6.01 -24.21 13.00
C LEU A 441 7.08 -24.82 13.91
N ALA A 442 7.39 -26.12 13.69
CA ALA A 442 8.45 -26.80 14.44
C ALA A 442 9.83 -26.17 14.22
N ARG A 443 10.14 -25.82 12.95
CA ARG A 443 11.42 -25.18 12.61
C ARG A 443 11.50 -23.76 13.17
N CYS A 444 10.42 -23.01 13.15
CA CYS A 444 10.37 -21.66 13.76
C CYS A 444 10.65 -21.73 15.27
N ARG A 445 10.05 -22.70 15.99
CA ARG A 445 10.30 -22.90 17.43
C ARG A 445 11.76 -23.26 17.67
N ALA A 446 12.32 -24.23 16.94
CA ALA A 446 13.72 -24.61 17.07
C ALA A 446 14.67 -23.43 16.82
N MET A 447 14.39 -22.57 15.83
CA MET A 447 15.19 -21.36 15.57
C MET A 447 15.12 -20.37 16.74
N GLN A 448 13.94 -20.18 17.34
CA GLN A 448 13.78 -19.31 18.50
C GLN A 448 14.54 -19.83 19.73
N ASP A 449 14.51 -21.16 19.98
CA ASP A 449 15.26 -21.79 21.06
C ASP A 449 16.78 -21.62 20.83
N GLU A 450 17.25 -21.80 19.60
CA GLU A 450 18.67 -21.61 19.26
C GLU A 450 19.11 -20.13 19.41
N LEU A 451 18.27 -19.17 19.01
CA LEU A 451 18.55 -17.74 19.22
C LEU A 451 18.57 -17.39 20.72
N ALA A 452 17.64 -17.95 21.51
CA ALA A 452 17.63 -17.76 22.95
C ALA A 452 18.90 -18.31 23.61
N ALA A 453 19.36 -19.50 23.20
CA ALA A 453 20.61 -20.09 23.69
C ALA A 453 21.84 -19.23 23.34
N ARG A 454 21.93 -18.70 22.12
CA ARG A 454 23.01 -17.80 21.70
C ARG A 454 23.02 -16.48 22.48
N ARG A 455 21.85 -15.93 22.82
CA ARG A 455 21.71 -14.68 23.61
C ARG A 455 21.95 -14.90 25.11
N GLY A 456 21.57 -16.07 25.66
CA GLY A 456 21.79 -16.44 27.06
C GLY A 456 23.22 -16.87 27.38
N GLY A 457 23.98 -17.33 26.39
CA GLY A 457 25.37 -17.72 26.52
C GLY A 457 26.41 -16.64 26.26
N ALA A 458 25.98 -15.43 25.80
CA ALA A 458 26.89 -14.31 25.64
C ALA A 458 27.18 -13.69 27.03
N PRO A 459 28.45 -13.61 27.50
CA PRO A 459 28.77 -12.92 28.73
C PRO A 459 28.36 -11.45 28.58
N ALA A 460 27.68 -10.91 29.58
CA ALA A 460 27.36 -9.49 29.66
C ALA A 460 28.66 -8.71 29.39
N SER A 461 28.74 -8.03 28.24
CA SER A 461 29.85 -7.15 27.94
C SER A 461 29.80 -6.01 28.94
N VAL A 462 30.67 -6.05 29.91
CA VAL A 462 31.02 -4.98 30.82
C VAL A 462 31.66 -3.89 29.95
N GLY A 463 31.04 -2.70 29.94
CA GLY A 463 31.60 -1.53 29.29
C GLY A 463 30.53 -0.52 28.93
#